data_8b487ab2839aa699e0e1e9ecdb687a07
#
_entry.id   8b487ab2839aa699e0e1e9ecdb687a07
#
_cell.length_a   1.000
_cell.length_b   1.000
_cell.length_c   1.000
_cell.angle_alpha   90.00
_cell.angle_beta   90.00
_cell.angle_gamma   90.00
#
_symmetry.space_group_name_H-M   'P 1'
#
loop_
_entity.id
_entity.type
_entity.pdbx_description
1 polymer ?
#
loop_
_entity_poly.entity_id
_entity_poly.type
_entity_poly.pdbx_seq_one_letter_code
_entity_poly.pdbx_strand_id
1 'polypeptide(L)'
;MKVKIKGIKLTKSQQLLYDAAHDKDLKYILAAFSRQQGKSTVVMLLCLEWLLNKSEEIIYFTPTYNLSKNIYGKLIKLIPKELIVKSNSSELVIETISGSTIKFFSGEAAQSARGSNCTRLIIDEAAYVKDVIDNQSFWYNIVLPLIKVKGKTVIMISTPFATNGFFYELCMRAIKGEKGYLFIKRTIYDDSLITSEEIEELKSGYPELAWRTEFLCEFMTNALSVFPNYEKCFTNINFNFNNIYCGIDLSTVGEDNTIVTFINTKNEVIQYNIKGELDSKYKQISDLLNKYKPNATYIEVNSIGEVMYNEIRKLLKHKDTFHKFQATNESKKEYVNRLSVMITNNNISFDNNNKLLYSELGTFTYKLTKNGNITYAAIPSAHDDTITSLGMAIQAKEDFKYDKNISFARATYNNKLI
;
A
#
# COMPACT_ATOMS: atom_id res chain seq x y z
N MET A 1 9.21 -10.66 41.96
CA MET A 1 9.12 -11.94 41.20
C MET A 1 9.87 -11.74 39.88
N LYS A 2 10.84 -12.57 39.54
CA LYS A 2 11.50 -12.50 38.22
C LYS A 2 10.83 -13.55 37.33
N VAL A 3 10.02 -13.11 36.39
CA VAL A 3 9.45 -14.03 35.41
C VAL A 3 10.45 -14.20 34.26
N LYS A 4 10.90 -15.43 34.08
CA LYS A 4 11.76 -15.80 32.93
C LYS A 4 10.88 -16.23 31.77
N ILE A 5 10.87 -15.47 30.69
CA ILE A 5 10.28 -15.89 29.42
C ILE A 5 11.25 -16.87 28.77
N LYS A 6 10.87 -18.16 28.72
CA LYS A 6 11.67 -19.20 28.08
C LYS A 6 11.21 -19.44 26.65
N GLY A 7 12.16 -19.70 25.76
CA GLY A 7 11.88 -20.24 24.41
C GLY A 7 11.76 -19.22 23.28
N ILE A 8 11.91 -17.93 23.51
CA ILE A 8 11.96 -16.93 22.43
C ILE A 8 13.41 -16.70 22.05
N LYS A 9 13.77 -17.03 20.81
CA LYS A 9 15.04 -16.68 20.20
C LYS A 9 14.82 -15.46 19.30
N LEU A 10 15.40 -14.34 19.65
CA LEU A 10 15.33 -13.12 18.83
C LEU A 10 16.28 -13.24 17.64
N THR A 11 15.90 -12.67 16.51
CA THR A 11 16.80 -12.42 15.39
C THR A 11 17.79 -11.31 15.76
N LYS A 12 18.84 -11.12 14.95
CA LYS A 12 19.83 -10.05 15.20
C LYS A 12 19.16 -8.67 15.23
N SER A 13 18.23 -8.41 14.30
CA SER A 13 17.51 -7.12 14.25
C SER A 13 16.60 -6.93 15.45
N GLN A 14 15.89 -7.95 15.87
CA GLN A 14 15.05 -7.93 17.07
C GLN A 14 15.89 -7.71 18.34
N GLN A 15 17.06 -8.35 18.43
CA GLN A 15 17.97 -8.19 19.55
C GLN A 15 18.48 -6.75 19.68
N LEU A 16 18.82 -6.11 18.55
CA LEU A 16 19.23 -4.70 18.56
C LEU A 16 18.15 -3.78 19.12
N LEU A 17 16.87 -3.97 18.72
CA LEU A 17 15.77 -3.17 19.26
C LEU A 17 15.54 -3.46 20.74
N TYR A 18 15.63 -4.74 21.13
CA TYR A 18 15.51 -5.17 22.53
C TYR A 18 16.58 -4.56 23.42
N ASP A 19 17.85 -4.61 23.00
CA ASP A 19 18.99 -4.05 23.74
C ASP A 19 18.89 -2.53 23.85
N ALA A 20 18.53 -1.85 22.75
CA ALA A 20 18.29 -0.41 22.75
C ALA A 20 17.18 0.02 23.76
N ALA A 21 16.13 -0.79 23.91
CA ALA A 21 15.05 -0.53 24.87
C ALA A 21 15.50 -0.60 26.34
N HIS A 22 16.66 -1.24 26.62
CA HIS A 22 17.27 -1.38 27.92
C HIS A 22 18.41 -0.38 28.18
N ASP A 23 18.84 0.33 27.14
CA ASP A 23 19.86 1.38 27.27
C ASP A 23 19.25 2.62 27.96
N LYS A 24 19.84 3.02 29.08
CA LYS A 24 19.38 4.14 29.89
C LYS A 24 19.70 5.50 29.27
N ASP A 25 20.65 5.57 28.36
CA ASP A 25 21.05 6.78 27.67
C ASP A 25 20.14 7.08 26.46
N LEU A 26 19.33 6.09 26.06
CA LEU A 26 18.38 6.19 24.96
C LEU A 26 16.96 6.43 25.48
N LYS A 27 16.35 7.53 25.06
CA LYS A 27 14.94 7.84 25.32
C LYS A 27 14.05 7.55 24.11
N TYR A 28 14.50 7.87 22.91
CA TYR A 28 13.73 7.77 21.68
C TYR A 28 14.38 6.74 20.74
N ILE A 29 13.70 5.63 20.52
CA ILE A 29 14.16 4.53 19.70
C ILE A 29 13.22 4.41 18.49
N LEU A 30 13.74 4.69 17.31
CA LEU A 30 13.03 4.67 16.05
C LEU A 30 13.49 3.44 15.25
N ALA A 31 12.60 2.53 14.90
CA ALA A 31 12.95 1.32 14.20
C ALA A 31 12.17 1.18 12.89
N ALA A 32 12.90 1.27 11.79
CA ALA A 32 12.41 1.02 10.44
C ALA A 32 12.84 -0.39 10.03
N PHE A 33 11.94 -1.35 10.17
CA PHE A 33 12.19 -2.75 9.80
C PHE A 33 11.31 -3.13 8.62
N SER A 34 11.84 -3.93 7.73
CA SER A 34 11.10 -4.52 6.62
C SER A 34 9.88 -5.33 7.11
N ARG A 35 8.95 -5.58 6.22
CA ARG A 35 7.82 -6.47 6.51
C ARG A 35 8.31 -7.84 6.98
N GLN A 36 7.51 -8.49 7.84
CA GLN A 36 7.70 -9.85 8.37
C GLN A 36 8.98 -10.09 9.21
N GLN A 37 9.75 -9.05 9.53
CA GLN A 37 10.91 -9.18 10.45
C GLN A 37 10.54 -9.19 11.95
N GLY A 38 9.25 -9.29 12.27
CA GLY A 38 8.78 -9.47 13.64
C GLY A 38 8.93 -8.25 14.55
N LYS A 39 8.81 -7.01 14.00
CA LYS A 39 8.77 -5.74 14.76
C LYS A 39 7.85 -5.84 15.97
N SER A 40 6.57 -6.16 15.72
CA SER A 40 5.55 -6.22 16.76
C SER A 40 5.81 -7.34 17.77
N THR A 41 6.54 -8.42 17.39
CA THR A 41 6.89 -9.50 18.30
C THR A 41 7.85 -9.04 19.39
N VAL A 42 8.93 -8.34 19.03
CA VAL A 42 9.90 -7.84 20.01
C VAL A 42 9.28 -6.75 20.90
N VAL A 43 8.42 -5.90 20.34
CA VAL A 43 7.72 -4.88 21.11
C VAL A 43 6.70 -5.49 22.08
N MET A 44 5.97 -6.54 21.68
CA MET A 44 5.11 -7.29 22.61
C MET A 44 5.91 -7.97 23.74
N LEU A 45 7.10 -8.49 23.43
CA LEU A 45 7.99 -9.03 24.45
C LEU A 45 8.42 -7.96 25.48
N LEU A 46 8.78 -6.76 25.01
CA LEU A 46 9.10 -5.62 25.88
C LEU A 46 7.90 -5.21 26.73
N CYS A 47 6.69 -5.14 26.14
CA CYS A 47 5.46 -4.87 26.90
C CYS A 47 5.23 -5.89 28.01
N LEU A 48 5.41 -7.17 27.70
CA LEU A 48 5.26 -8.25 28.66
C LEU A 48 6.28 -8.12 29.80
N GLU A 49 7.54 -7.85 29.48
CA GLU A 49 8.57 -7.60 30.48
C GLU A 49 8.26 -6.41 31.37
N TRP A 50 7.84 -5.29 30.78
CA TRP A 50 7.50 -4.08 31.54
C TRP A 50 6.27 -4.26 32.42
N LEU A 51 5.27 -5.03 31.95
CA LEU A 51 4.11 -5.37 32.76
C LEU A 51 4.43 -6.22 33.99
N LEU A 52 5.57 -6.89 33.99
CA LEU A 52 6.05 -7.67 35.13
C LEU A 52 6.94 -6.86 36.11
N ASN A 53 7.36 -5.67 35.71
CA ASN A 53 8.08 -4.74 36.57
C ASN A 53 7.10 -3.91 37.45
N LYS A 54 7.58 -3.44 38.56
CA LYS A 54 6.76 -2.61 39.45
C LYS A 54 6.55 -1.21 38.90
N SER A 55 5.29 -0.76 38.90
CA SER A 55 4.88 0.62 38.61
C SER A 55 5.24 1.13 37.22
N GLU A 56 5.25 0.28 36.21
CA GLU A 56 5.35 0.74 34.82
C GLU A 56 3.95 1.09 34.29
N GLU A 57 3.81 2.31 33.80
CA GLU A 57 2.63 2.83 33.09
C GLU A 57 2.94 2.85 31.60
N ILE A 58 2.31 1.96 30.82
CA ILE A 58 2.59 1.79 29.40
C ILE A 58 1.45 2.35 28.56
N ILE A 59 1.78 3.15 27.56
CA ILE A 59 0.83 3.57 26.53
C ILE A 59 1.28 3.01 25.18
N TYR A 60 0.34 2.40 24.46
CA TYR A 60 0.55 1.79 23.15
C TYR A 60 -0.38 2.44 22.13
N PHE A 61 0.19 3.13 21.13
CA PHE A 61 -0.53 3.72 20.03
C PHE A 61 -0.43 2.87 18.77
N THR A 62 -1.51 2.79 18.00
CA THR A 62 -1.56 2.26 16.64
C THR A 62 -2.35 3.21 15.74
N PRO A 63 -2.25 3.13 14.41
CA PRO A 63 -3.04 3.99 13.50
C PRO A 63 -4.55 3.87 13.72
N THR A 64 -5.08 2.65 13.87
CA THR A 64 -6.51 2.37 13.94
C THR A 64 -6.91 1.58 15.19
N TYR A 65 -8.18 1.72 15.61
CA TYR A 65 -8.73 0.97 16.74
C TYR A 65 -8.65 -0.56 16.53
N ASN A 66 -8.92 -1.03 15.34
CA ASN A 66 -8.87 -2.47 15.05
C ASN A 66 -7.47 -3.05 15.25
N LEU A 67 -6.42 -2.31 14.90
CA LEU A 67 -5.05 -2.73 15.15
C LEU A 67 -4.74 -2.75 16.66
N SER A 68 -5.14 -1.70 17.40
CA SER A 68 -5.03 -1.68 18.88
C SER A 68 -5.70 -2.90 19.52
N LYS A 69 -6.93 -3.21 19.11
CA LYS A 69 -7.71 -4.35 19.62
C LYS A 69 -7.03 -5.69 19.30
N ASN A 70 -6.44 -5.81 18.13
CA ASN A 70 -5.72 -7.02 17.71
C ASN A 70 -4.45 -7.24 18.56
N ILE A 71 -3.66 -6.18 18.79
CA ILE A 71 -2.46 -6.24 19.63
C ILE A 71 -2.82 -6.54 21.09
N TYR A 72 -3.84 -5.87 21.63
CA TYR A 72 -4.39 -6.16 22.95
C TYR A 72 -4.77 -7.65 23.10
N GLY A 73 -5.52 -8.18 22.11
CA GLY A 73 -5.95 -9.57 22.11
C GLY A 73 -4.81 -10.60 22.01
N LYS A 74 -3.70 -10.23 21.36
CA LYS A 74 -2.47 -11.05 21.35
C LYS A 74 -1.74 -10.97 22.68
N LEU A 75 -1.54 -9.77 23.22
CA LEU A 75 -0.79 -9.57 24.45
C LEU A 75 -1.48 -10.22 25.65
N ILE A 76 -2.79 -10.08 25.81
CA ILE A 76 -3.53 -10.66 26.95
C ILE A 76 -3.45 -12.19 26.99
N LYS A 77 -3.31 -12.86 25.84
CA LYS A 77 -3.12 -14.31 25.75
C LYS A 77 -1.73 -14.78 26.19
N LEU A 78 -0.75 -13.87 26.18
CA LEU A 78 0.62 -14.17 26.59
C LEU A 78 0.81 -13.98 28.11
N ILE A 79 -0.08 -13.24 28.78
CA ILE A 79 0.01 -12.98 30.22
C ILE A 79 -0.71 -14.12 30.96
N PRO A 80 -0.06 -14.84 31.88
CA PRO A 80 -0.74 -15.80 32.75
C PRO A 80 -1.91 -15.15 33.47
N LYS A 81 -3.06 -15.84 33.50
CA LYS A 81 -4.30 -15.28 34.06
C LYS A 81 -4.16 -14.84 35.51
N GLU A 82 -3.39 -15.59 36.29
CA GLU A 82 -3.08 -15.31 37.70
C GLU A 82 -2.28 -14.01 37.91
N LEU A 83 -1.66 -13.48 36.86
CA LEU A 83 -0.95 -12.20 36.92
C LEU A 83 -1.81 -10.99 36.52
N ILE A 84 -3.03 -11.19 36.05
CA ILE A 84 -3.95 -10.15 35.63
C ILE A 84 -4.87 -9.78 36.78
N VAL A 85 -4.81 -8.53 37.25
CA VAL A 85 -5.72 -7.96 38.25
C VAL A 85 -6.99 -7.46 37.59
N LYS A 86 -6.85 -6.74 36.48
CA LYS A 86 -7.96 -6.16 35.71
C LYS A 86 -7.67 -6.20 34.24
N SER A 87 -8.67 -6.53 33.45
CA SER A 87 -8.64 -6.38 32.01
C SER A 87 -9.97 -5.85 31.49
N ASN A 88 -9.94 -4.92 30.55
CA ASN A 88 -11.13 -4.37 29.89
C ASN A 88 -10.92 -4.34 28.38
N SER A 89 -11.67 -5.16 27.66
CA SER A 89 -11.57 -5.27 26.22
C SER A 89 -12.26 -4.13 25.45
N SER A 90 -13.10 -3.34 26.10
CA SER A 90 -13.72 -2.15 25.47
C SER A 90 -12.82 -0.93 25.61
N GLU A 91 -12.17 -0.77 26.76
CA GLU A 91 -11.21 0.31 27.03
C GLU A 91 -9.78 -0.07 26.61
N LEU A 92 -9.55 -1.33 26.23
CA LEU A 92 -8.25 -1.89 25.88
C LEU A 92 -7.18 -1.63 26.97
N VAL A 93 -7.48 -2.03 28.20
CA VAL A 93 -6.61 -1.85 29.37
C VAL A 93 -6.30 -3.18 30.01
N ILE A 94 -5.05 -3.39 30.43
CA ILE A 94 -4.62 -4.53 31.26
C ILE A 94 -3.85 -3.98 32.45
N GLU A 95 -4.17 -4.49 33.66
CA GLU A 95 -3.46 -4.22 34.89
C GLU A 95 -2.99 -5.54 35.50
N THR A 96 -1.75 -5.58 35.97
CA THR A 96 -1.12 -6.78 36.51
C THR A 96 -0.86 -6.65 38.02
N ILE A 97 -0.63 -7.78 38.69
CA ILE A 97 -0.30 -7.86 40.10
C ILE A 97 0.98 -7.09 40.50
N SER A 98 1.83 -6.75 39.54
CA SER A 98 3.01 -5.90 39.75
C SER A 98 2.64 -4.42 39.98
N GLY A 99 1.39 -4.03 39.78
CA GLY A 99 0.90 -2.66 39.75
C GLY A 99 1.19 -1.94 38.42
N SER A 100 1.65 -2.66 37.40
CA SER A 100 1.87 -2.08 36.08
C SER A 100 0.60 -2.12 35.25
N THR A 101 0.43 -1.12 34.38
CA THR A 101 -0.71 -0.99 33.48
C THR A 101 -0.27 -0.79 32.05
N ILE A 102 -1.05 -1.30 31.08
CA ILE A 102 -0.94 -0.93 29.68
C ILE A 102 -2.30 -0.49 29.15
N LYS A 103 -2.31 0.64 28.42
CA LYS A 103 -3.48 1.19 27.74
C LYS A 103 -3.18 1.32 26.26
N PHE A 104 -4.14 0.90 25.42
CA PHE A 104 -4.02 1.00 23.98
C PHE A 104 -4.92 2.11 23.45
N PHE A 105 -4.38 2.92 22.55
CA PHE A 105 -5.11 3.99 21.89
C PHE A 105 -4.88 3.91 20.37
N SER A 106 -5.89 4.32 19.61
CA SER A 106 -5.69 4.54 18.17
C SER A 106 -5.27 5.98 17.90
N GLY A 107 -4.52 6.19 16.81
CA GLY A 107 -4.21 7.54 16.34
C GLY A 107 -5.47 8.36 16.05
N GLU A 108 -6.54 7.70 15.58
CA GLU A 108 -7.84 8.35 15.31
C GLU A 108 -8.50 8.92 16.56
N ALA A 109 -8.31 8.28 17.71
CA ALA A 109 -8.87 8.67 19.01
C ALA A 109 -7.79 9.12 20.01
N ALA A 110 -6.65 9.61 19.53
CA ALA A 110 -5.50 9.96 20.37
C ALA A 110 -5.79 11.04 21.40
N GLN A 111 -6.80 11.89 21.17
CA GLN A 111 -7.28 12.90 22.14
C GLN A 111 -7.71 12.26 23.47
N SER A 112 -8.22 11.02 23.46
CA SER A 112 -8.63 10.31 24.68
C SER A 112 -7.46 9.93 25.59
N ALA A 113 -6.24 9.97 25.10
CA ALA A 113 -5.04 9.74 25.92
C ALA A 113 -4.63 10.97 26.75
N ARG A 114 -5.19 12.15 26.47
CA ARG A 114 -4.84 13.38 27.20
C ARG A 114 -5.12 13.26 28.71
N GLY A 115 -4.25 13.87 29.49
CA GLY A 115 -4.31 13.79 30.93
C GLY A 115 -3.71 12.51 31.52
N SER A 116 -3.35 11.53 30.70
CA SER A 116 -2.57 10.38 31.16
C SER A 116 -1.08 10.74 31.28
N ASN A 117 -0.35 9.94 32.06
CA ASN A 117 1.12 9.94 32.07
C ASN A 117 1.58 8.53 31.79
N CYS A 118 2.78 8.36 31.25
CA CYS A 118 3.36 7.04 31.07
C CYS A 118 4.85 7.02 31.34
N THR A 119 5.35 5.85 31.73
CA THR A 119 6.79 5.57 31.84
C THR A 119 7.36 5.01 30.56
N ARG A 120 6.55 4.27 29.79
CA ARG A 120 6.90 3.64 28.55
C ARG A 120 5.86 3.97 27.48
N LEU A 121 6.28 4.35 26.32
CA LEU A 121 5.38 4.67 25.21
C LEU A 121 5.82 3.93 23.94
N ILE A 122 4.83 3.34 23.25
CA ILE A 122 5.03 2.64 22.00
C ILE A 122 4.12 3.26 20.96
N ILE A 123 4.64 3.47 19.75
CA ILE A 123 3.86 3.82 18.57
C ILE A 123 4.16 2.78 17.50
N ASP A 124 3.22 1.87 17.28
CA ASP A 124 3.31 0.83 16.25
C ASP A 124 2.75 1.37 14.94
N GLU A 125 3.40 1.05 13.84
CA GLU A 125 3.14 1.61 12.51
C GLU A 125 3.13 3.15 12.53
N ALA A 126 4.16 3.74 13.17
CA ALA A 126 4.25 5.17 13.46
C ALA A 126 4.19 6.07 12.21
N ALA A 127 4.70 5.61 11.06
CA ALA A 127 4.65 6.33 9.78
C ALA A 127 3.21 6.48 9.25
N TYR A 128 2.27 5.66 9.72
CA TYR A 128 0.87 5.66 9.28
C TYR A 128 -0.08 6.32 10.29
N VAL A 129 0.42 6.77 11.44
CA VAL A 129 -0.37 7.56 12.38
C VAL A 129 -0.50 8.97 11.84
N LYS A 130 -1.72 9.51 11.80
CA LYS A 130 -1.97 10.90 11.39
C LYS A 130 -1.20 11.88 12.29
N ASP A 131 -0.38 12.74 11.68
CA ASP A 131 0.39 13.74 12.41
C ASP A 131 -0.49 14.90 12.89
N VAL A 132 -1.54 15.23 12.16
CA VAL A 132 -2.46 16.31 12.51
C VAL A 132 -3.84 15.76 12.79
N ILE A 133 -4.32 15.96 14.03
CA ILE A 133 -5.66 15.60 14.51
C ILE A 133 -6.31 16.87 15.04
N ASP A 134 -7.46 17.28 14.50
CA ASP A 134 -8.18 18.49 14.88
C ASP A 134 -7.29 19.75 14.91
N ASN A 135 -6.49 19.95 13.86
CA ASN A 135 -5.51 21.04 13.72
C ASN A 135 -4.38 21.04 14.77
N GLN A 136 -4.15 19.92 15.45
CA GLN A 136 -3.08 19.79 16.44
C GLN A 136 -2.13 18.65 16.04
N SER A 137 -0.83 18.84 16.26
CA SER A 137 0.14 17.80 16.02
C SER A 137 -0.02 16.65 17.01
N PHE A 138 -0.12 15.43 16.51
CA PHE A 138 -0.14 14.22 17.32
C PHE A 138 1.10 14.15 18.22
N TRP A 139 2.29 14.37 17.64
CA TRP A 139 3.53 14.30 18.39
C TRP A 139 3.64 15.40 19.46
N TYR A 140 3.53 16.66 19.04
CA TYR A 140 3.79 17.80 19.96
C TYR A 140 2.68 18.05 20.96
N ASN A 141 1.42 17.86 20.59
CA ASN A 141 0.28 18.22 21.42
C ASN A 141 -0.33 17.06 22.22
N ILE A 142 -0.04 15.80 21.81
CA ILE A 142 -0.57 14.61 22.48
C ILE A 142 0.57 13.79 23.10
N VAL A 143 1.52 13.30 22.31
CA VAL A 143 2.52 12.35 22.80
C VAL A 143 3.55 12.97 23.73
N LEU A 144 4.14 14.12 23.39
CA LEU A 144 5.16 14.76 24.24
C LEU A 144 4.67 15.08 25.64
N PRO A 145 3.43 15.61 25.87
CA PRO A 145 2.91 15.82 27.23
C PRO A 145 2.80 14.53 28.04
N LEU A 146 2.44 13.38 27.42
CA LEU A 146 2.30 12.09 28.13
C LEU A 146 3.61 11.60 28.75
N ILE A 147 4.74 11.87 28.09
CA ILE A 147 6.09 11.39 28.47
C ILE A 147 6.94 12.44 29.17
N LYS A 148 6.41 13.68 29.34
CA LYS A 148 7.20 14.81 29.83
C LYS A 148 7.72 14.60 31.26
N VAL A 149 6.90 14.04 32.13
CA VAL A 149 7.18 13.97 33.58
C VAL A 149 7.87 12.64 33.94
N LYS A 150 7.31 11.51 33.51
CA LYS A 150 7.74 10.18 33.93
C LYS A 150 8.39 9.34 32.79
N GLY A 151 8.33 9.81 31.55
CA GLY A 151 8.72 9.02 30.38
C GLY A 151 10.19 8.61 30.39
N LYS A 152 10.42 7.31 30.40
CA LYS A 152 11.74 6.66 30.37
C LYS A 152 12.13 6.32 28.92
N THR A 153 11.25 5.65 28.19
CA THR A 153 11.53 5.12 26.85
C THR A 153 10.34 5.31 25.93
N VAL A 154 10.59 5.73 24.71
CA VAL A 154 9.65 5.83 23.60
C VAL A 154 10.16 4.99 22.45
N ILE A 155 9.37 4.00 22.03
CA ILE A 155 9.70 3.14 20.88
C ILE A 155 8.72 3.43 19.78
N MET A 156 9.23 3.72 18.59
CA MET A 156 8.43 3.87 17.37
C MET A 156 8.89 2.84 16.35
N ILE A 157 7.97 1.98 15.92
CA ILE A 157 8.26 0.97 14.90
C ILE A 157 7.36 1.19 13.70
N SER A 158 7.92 1.07 12.50
CA SER A 158 7.17 1.17 11.24
C SER A 158 7.96 0.60 10.07
N THR A 159 7.29 0.38 8.93
CA THR A 159 7.93 0.56 7.63
C THR A 159 7.93 2.05 7.31
N PRO A 160 9.02 2.63 6.78
CA PRO A 160 9.02 4.03 6.36
C PRO A 160 8.03 4.27 5.23
N PHE A 161 7.52 5.51 5.15
CA PHE A 161 6.60 5.82 4.09
C PHE A 161 6.96 7.14 3.41
N ALA A 162 6.67 8.29 3.99
CA ALA A 162 6.90 9.59 3.39
C ALA A 162 8.02 10.37 4.08
N THR A 163 8.58 11.36 3.39
CA THR A 163 9.58 12.29 3.94
C THR A 163 8.93 13.47 4.66
N ASN A 164 7.77 13.23 5.27
CA ASN A 164 7.05 14.21 6.10
C ASN A 164 6.45 13.50 7.32
N GLY A 165 5.95 14.28 8.27
CA GLY A 165 5.37 13.79 9.51
C GLY A 165 6.39 13.49 10.60
N PHE A 166 5.88 13.35 11.82
CA PHE A 166 6.69 13.26 13.03
C PHE A 166 7.67 12.07 13.03
N PHE A 167 7.29 10.92 12.47
CA PHE A 167 8.16 9.74 12.44
C PHE A 167 9.41 10.00 11.62
N TYR A 168 9.27 10.58 10.41
CA TYR A 168 10.40 10.97 9.58
C TYR A 168 11.29 12.01 10.27
N GLU A 169 10.70 13.07 10.83
CA GLU A 169 11.44 14.12 11.51
C GLU A 169 12.28 13.58 12.65
N LEU A 170 11.72 12.69 13.47
CA LEU A 170 12.43 12.07 14.58
C LEU A 170 13.51 11.09 14.12
N CYS A 171 13.28 10.35 13.04
CA CYS A 171 14.34 9.54 12.42
C CYS A 171 15.51 10.40 11.93
N MET A 172 15.23 11.57 11.33
CA MET A 172 16.27 12.49 10.89
C MET A 172 17.04 13.11 12.07
N ARG A 173 16.40 13.38 13.21
CA ARG A 173 17.10 13.80 14.44
C ARG A 173 18.04 12.73 14.95
N ALA A 174 17.61 11.46 14.96
CA ALA A 174 18.43 10.33 15.34
C ALA A 174 19.62 10.12 14.39
N ILE A 175 19.42 10.22 13.08
CA ILE A 175 20.46 10.12 12.06
C ILE A 175 21.50 11.24 12.21
N LYS A 176 21.08 12.43 12.62
CA LYS A 176 21.96 13.57 12.92
C LYS A 176 22.73 13.42 14.26
N GLY A 177 22.53 12.32 14.99
CA GLY A 177 23.23 12.03 16.24
C GLY A 177 22.71 12.82 17.45
N GLU A 178 21.45 13.24 17.45
CA GLU A 178 20.87 13.94 18.59
C GLU A 178 20.88 13.04 19.82
N LYS A 179 21.35 13.58 20.96
CA LYS A 179 21.51 12.83 22.21
C LYS A 179 20.18 12.22 22.68
N GLY A 180 20.22 10.95 23.03
CA GLY A 180 19.06 10.20 23.52
C GLY A 180 18.16 9.66 22.41
N TYR A 181 18.55 9.82 21.14
CA TYR A 181 17.86 9.28 19.97
C TYR A 181 18.66 8.17 19.30
N LEU A 182 18.01 7.10 18.90
CA LEU A 182 18.59 6.02 18.09
C LEU A 182 17.66 5.69 16.93
N PHE A 183 18.21 5.57 15.72
CA PHE A 183 17.54 5.05 14.56
C PHE A 183 18.12 3.70 14.15
N ILE A 184 17.26 2.68 14.07
CA ILE A 184 17.62 1.33 13.63
C ILE A 184 16.88 1.07 12.31
N LYS A 185 17.64 0.92 11.22
CA LYS A 185 17.12 0.51 9.92
C LYS A 185 17.50 -0.95 9.66
N ARG A 186 16.51 -1.80 9.30
CA ARG A 186 16.70 -3.20 8.91
C ARG A 186 15.87 -3.54 7.69
N THR A 187 16.56 -3.92 6.64
CA THR A 187 15.99 -4.31 5.35
C THR A 187 15.73 -5.81 5.29
N ILE A 188 15.11 -6.27 4.23
CA ILE A 188 14.89 -7.71 4.00
C ILE A 188 16.21 -8.51 3.94
N TYR A 189 17.32 -7.86 3.61
CA TYR A 189 18.64 -8.50 3.48
C TYR A 189 19.39 -8.66 4.82
N ASP A 190 18.93 -8.02 5.90
CA ASP A 190 19.68 -7.98 7.17
C ASP A 190 19.51 -9.26 8.02
N ASP A 191 18.31 -9.81 8.09
CA ASP A 191 17.98 -11.02 8.88
C ASP A 191 17.09 -11.94 8.05
N SER A 192 17.46 -12.21 6.84
CA SER A 192 16.65 -12.98 5.93
C SER A 192 16.41 -14.39 6.46
N LEU A 193 15.14 -14.70 6.69
CA LEU A 193 14.66 -16.07 6.95
C LEU A 193 14.39 -16.81 5.63
N ILE A 194 14.60 -16.15 4.50
CA ILE A 194 14.39 -16.62 3.14
C ILE A 194 15.69 -16.51 2.35
N THR A 195 15.84 -17.30 1.31
CA THR A 195 17.04 -17.34 0.48
C THR A 195 17.14 -16.12 -0.45
N SER A 196 18.32 -15.89 -1.04
CA SER A 196 18.51 -14.82 -2.01
C SER A 196 17.61 -14.99 -3.23
N GLU A 197 17.41 -16.24 -3.67
CA GLU A 197 16.55 -16.59 -4.79
C GLU A 197 15.08 -16.24 -4.49
N GLU A 198 14.60 -16.57 -3.30
CA GLU A 198 13.25 -16.22 -2.85
C GLU A 198 13.07 -14.70 -2.72
N ILE A 199 14.12 -13.95 -2.34
CA ILE A 199 14.08 -12.47 -2.31
C ILE A 199 13.95 -11.90 -3.72
N GLU A 200 14.70 -12.41 -4.70
CA GLU A 200 14.61 -11.92 -6.08
C GLU A 200 13.26 -12.30 -6.73
N GLU A 201 12.72 -13.49 -6.45
CA GLU A 201 11.37 -13.86 -6.87
C GLU A 201 10.32 -12.92 -6.27
N LEU A 202 10.39 -12.66 -4.96
CA LEU A 202 9.50 -11.74 -4.27
C LEU A 202 9.59 -10.33 -4.88
N LYS A 203 10.81 -9.83 -5.13
CA LYS A 203 11.06 -8.53 -5.72
C LYS A 203 10.44 -8.39 -7.10
N SER A 204 10.51 -9.43 -7.93
CA SER A 204 9.94 -9.40 -9.28
C SER A 204 8.42 -9.20 -9.30
N GLY A 205 7.73 -9.57 -8.22
CA GLY A 205 6.28 -9.43 -8.06
C GLY A 205 5.82 -8.12 -7.41
N TYR A 206 6.77 -7.27 -6.96
CA TYR A 206 6.43 -6.01 -6.27
C TYR A 206 6.72 -4.78 -7.15
N PRO A 207 5.83 -3.77 -7.13
CA PRO A 207 6.14 -2.47 -7.69
C PRO A 207 7.40 -1.90 -7.01
N GLU A 208 8.28 -1.26 -7.78
CA GLU A 208 9.55 -0.72 -7.28
C GLU A 208 9.36 0.16 -6.03
N LEU A 209 8.34 1.00 -6.05
CA LEU A 209 8.02 1.88 -4.93
C LEU A 209 7.68 1.11 -3.65
N ALA A 210 6.83 0.08 -3.75
CA ALA A 210 6.46 -0.78 -2.64
C ALA A 210 7.67 -1.59 -2.15
N TRP A 211 8.51 -2.07 -3.07
CA TRP A 211 9.76 -2.75 -2.71
C TRP A 211 10.67 -1.86 -1.88
N ARG A 212 10.92 -0.63 -2.32
CA ARG A 212 11.80 0.31 -1.63
C ARG A 212 11.30 0.69 -0.24
N THR A 213 10.00 0.93 -0.08
CA THR A 213 9.42 1.30 1.23
C THR A 213 9.27 0.11 2.17
N GLU A 214 8.67 -0.98 1.70
CA GLU A 214 8.26 -2.10 2.54
C GLU A 214 9.41 -3.06 2.86
N PHE A 215 10.39 -3.20 1.95
CA PHE A 215 11.50 -4.15 2.09
C PHE A 215 12.87 -3.49 2.26
N LEU A 216 13.15 -2.36 1.61
CA LEU A 216 14.41 -1.64 1.79
C LEU A 216 14.34 -0.54 2.86
N CYS A 217 13.17 -0.32 3.44
CA CYS A 217 12.94 0.68 4.48
C CYS A 217 13.46 2.07 4.08
N GLU A 218 13.10 2.51 2.88
CA GLU A 218 13.43 3.83 2.37
C GLU A 218 12.26 4.79 2.56
N PHE A 219 12.57 6.01 3.02
CA PHE A 219 11.57 7.08 3.03
C PHE A 219 11.35 7.61 1.62
N MET A 220 10.08 7.76 1.25
CA MET A 220 9.69 8.23 -0.08
C MET A 220 9.73 9.74 -0.17
N THR A 221 10.52 10.25 -1.10
CA THR A 221 10.42 11.65 -1.52
C THR A 221 9.27 11.82 -2.53
N ASN A 222 8.68 13.01 -2.62
CA ASN A 222 7.68 13.35 -3.64
C ASN A 222 8.22 13.25 -5.09
N ALA A 223 9.50 12.93 -5.26
CA ALA A 223 10.19 12.81 -6.55
C ALA A 223 10.23 11.37 -7.08
N LEU A 224 9.67 10.37 -6.39
CA LEU A 224 9.67 9.01 -6.90
C LEU A 224 8.51 8.82 -7.87
N SER A 225 8.84 8.61 -9.14
CA SER A 225 7.89 8.24 -10.19
C SER A 225 7.24 6.88 -9.86
N VAL A 226 5.93 6.78 -10.11
CA VAL A 226 5.19 5.51 -10.02
C VAL A 226 5.70 4.50 -11.05
N PHE A 227 6.22 5.01 -12.17
CA PHE A 227 6.70 4.24 -13.31
C PHE A 227 8.17 4.55 -13.61
N PRO A 228 9.14 4.02 -12.83
CA PRO A 228 10.55 4.28 -13.07
C PRO A 228 11.03 3.63 -14.37
N ASN A 229 11.88 4.31 -15.12
CA ASN A 229 12.47 3.84 -16.37
C ASN A 229 11.46 3.47 -17.47
N TYR A 230 10.25 4.04 -17.45
CA TYR A 230 9.18 3.77 -18.43
C TYR A 230 9.62 4.07 -19.87
N GLU A 231 10.60 4.95 -20.04
CA GLU A 231 11.15 5.34 -21.35
C GLU A 231 11.68 4.13 -22.13
N LYS A 232 12.20 3.11 -21.43
CA LYS A 232 12.74 1.88 -22.02
C LYS A 232 11.66 0.99 -22.65
N CYS A 233 10.40 1.18 -22.26
CA CYS A 233 9.27 0.44 -22.80
C CYS A 233 8.77 1.01 -24.14
N PHE A 234 9.22 2.21 -24.55
CA PHE A 234 8.85 2.80 -25.83
C PHE A 234 9.74 2.27 -26.93
N THR A 235 9.11 1.69 -27.96
CA THR A 235 9.82 1.04 -29.09
C THR A 235 8.97 1.08 -30.34
N ASN A 236 9.56 0.77 -31.48
CA ASN A 236 8.80 0.57 -32.71
C ASN A 236 8.09 -0.77 -32.65
N ILE A 237 6.77 -0.76 -32.54
CA ILE A 237 5.96 -1.96 -32.47
C ILE A 237 5.29 -2.25 -33.81
N ASN A 238 5.21 -3.52 -34.18
CA ASN A 238 4.37 -4.00 -35.27
C ASN A 238 3.17 -4.73 -34.65
N PHE A 239 2.15 -3.96 -34.26
CA PHE A 239 1.05 -4.43 -33.44
C PHE A 239 0.20 -5.48 -34.15
N ASN A 240 0.11 -6.66 -33.54
CA ASN A 240 -0.75 -7.72 -34.04
C ASN A 240 -2.12 -7.65 -33.34
N PHE A 241 -3.18 -7.47 -34.14
CA PHE A 241 -4.56 -7.40 -33.69
C PHE A 241 -5.22 -8.76 -33.36
N ASN A 242 -4.49 -9.87 -33.44
CA ASN A 242 -5.01 -11.16 -33.02
C ASN A 242 -4.94 -11.31 -31.50
N ASN A 243 -6.05 -11.77 -30.89
CA ASN A 243 -6.16 -11.96 -29.44
C ASN A 243 -5.78 -10.71 -28.64
N ILE A 244 -6.54 -9.66 -28.85
CA ILE A 244 -6.38 -8.37 -28.18
C ILE A 244 -7.47 -8.15 -27.13
N TYR A 245 -7.17 -7.27 -26.19
CA TYR A 245 -8.06 -6.80 -25.14
C TYR A 245 -8.11 -5.28 -25.19
N CYS A 246 -9.22 -4.69 -24.73
CA CYS A 246 -9.43 -3.26 -24.88
C CYS A 246 -9.85 -2.63 -23.56
N GLY A 247 -9.38 -1.41 -23.29
CA GLY A 247 -9.85 -0.54 -22.23
C GLY A 247 -10.24 0.81 -22.81
N ILE A 248 -11.32 1.40 -22.31
CA ILE A 248 -11.84 2.67 -22.80
C ILE A 248 -12.07 3.61 -21.63
N ASP A 249 -11.40 4.74 -21.67
CA ASP A 249 -11.64 5.88 -20.79
C ASP A 249 -12.36 6.98 -21.58
N LEU A 250 -13.56 7.34 -21.12
CA LEU A 250 -14.47 8.24 -21.82
C LEU A 250 -14.58 9.58 -21.11
N SER A 251 -14.22 10.65 -21.78
CA SER A 251 -14.54 12.02 -21.35
C SER A 251 -15.86 12.50 -21.96
N THR A 252 -16.66 13.20 -21.14
CA THR A 252 -17.95 13.76 -21.55
C THR A 252 -17.85 15.19 -22.06
N VAL A 253 -17.15 16.05 -21.31
CA VAL A 253 -17.02 17.48 -21.58
C VAL A 253 -15.69 17.98 -21.02
N GLY A 254 -15.02 18.89 -21.72
CA GLY A 254 -13.82 19.57 -21.23
C GLY A 254 -12.55 19.19 -21.95
N GLU A 255 -11.42 19.39 -21.29
CA GLU A 255 -10.07 19.14 -21.80
C GLU A 255 -9.63 17.66 -21.73
N ASP A 256 -10.40 16.79 -21.04
CA ASP A 256 -10.08 15.38 -20.87
C ASP A 256 -10.18 14.62 -22.20
N ASN A 257 -9.27 13.67 -22.39
CA ASN A 257 -9.21 12.88 -23.59
C ASN A 257 -10.11 11.63 -23.49
N THR A 258 -10.70 11.22 -24.62
CA THR A 258 -11.32 9.92 -24.76
C THR A 258 -10.31 8.96 -25.37
N ILE A 259 -9.86 7.98 -24.59
CA ILE A 259 -8.79 7.06 -24.98
C ILE A 259 -9.32 5.64 -25.15
N VAL A 260 -8.99 5.04 -26.28
CA VAL A 260 -9.20 3.62 -26.56
C VAL A 260 -7.86 2.92 -26.62
N THR A 261 -7.59 2.01 -25.69
CA THR A 261 -6.34 1.25 -25.59
C THR A 261 -6.55 -0.19 -26.02
N PHE A 262 -5.70 -0.69 -26.90
CA PHE A 262 -5.60 -2.12 -27.20
C PHE A 262 -4.27 -2.68 -26.68
N ILE A 263 -4.33 -3.85 -26.04
CA ILE A 263 -3.17 -4.64 -25.63
C ILE A 263 -3.29 -6.06 -26.20
N ASN A 264 -2.21 -6.57 -26.75
CA ASN A 264 -2.17 -7.93 -27.30
C ASN A 264 -1.56 -8.94 -26.29
N THR A 265 -1.46 -10.21 -26.71
CA THR A 265 -0.90 -11.28 -25.87
C THR A 265 0.59 -11.09 -25.53
N LYS A 266 1.33 -10.35 -26.36
CA LYS A 266 2.74 -10.01 -26.13
C LYS A 266 2.95 -8.77 -25.27
N ASN A 267 1.88 -8.17 -24.72
CA ASN A 267 1.89 -6.91 -23.99
C ASN A 267 2.34 -5.70 -24.83
N GLU A 268 2.20 -5.76 -26.16
CA GLU A 268 2.32 -4.58 -27.01
C GLU A 268 1.04 -3.75 -26.89
N VAL A 269 1.18 -2.41 -26.80
CA VAL A 269 0.09 -1.47 -26.55
C VAL A 269 0.01 -0.41 -27.63
N ILE A 270 -1.20 -0.21 -28.16
CA ILE A 270 -1.52 0.94 -28.99
C ILE A 270 -2.73 1.69 -28.43
N GLN A 271 -2.77 3.01 -28.62
CA GLN A 271 -3.84 3.86 -28.14
C GLN A 271 -4.35 4.79 -29.24
N TYR A 272 -5.66 5.03 -29.20
CA TYR A 272 -6.33 5.99 -30.05
C TYR A 272 -6.95 7.09 -29.19
N ASN A 273 -6.60 8.35 -29.46
CA ASN A 273 -7.24 9.51 -28.87
C ASN A 273 -8.43 9.91 -29.75
N ILE A 274 -9.65 9.68 -29.26
CA ILE A 274 -10.90 9.91 -29.97
C ILE A 274 -11.38 11.33 -29.69
N LYS A 275 -11.65 12.11 -30.74
CA LYS A 275 -12.06 13.52 -30.64
C LYS A 275 -13.42 13.75 -31.29
N GLY A 276 -14.05 14.86 -30.90
CA GLY A 276 -15.33 15.27 -31.44
C GLY A 276 -16.48 15.24 -30.40
N GLU A 277 -17.67 15.50 -30.87
CA GLU A 277 -18.89 15.43 -30.05
C GLU A 277 -19.24 13.98 -29.66
N LEU A 278 -20.06 13.79 -28.63
CA LEU A 278 -20.35 12.49 -28.04
C LEU A 278 -20.83 11.43 -29.05
N ASP A 279 -21.79 11.79 -29.91
CA ASP A 279 -22.29 10.84 -30.93
C ASP A 279 -21.22 10.42 -31.92
N SER A 280 -20.35 11.34 -32.30
CA SER A 280 -19.18 11.03 -33.15
C SER A 280 -18.19 10.12 -32.42
N LYS A 281 -17.95 10.36 -31.12
CA LYS A 281 -17.09 9.48 -30.30
C LYS A 281 -17.65 8.06 -30.22
N TYR A 282 -18.97 7.90 -29.97
CA TYR A 282 -19.61 6.59 -29.92
C TYR A 282 -19.44 5.82 -31.23
N LYS A 283 -19.62 6.49 -32.36
CA LYS A 283 -19.42 5.90 -33.68
C LYS A 283 -17.96 5.49 -33.90
N GLN A 284 -17.00 6.36 -33.65
CA GLN A 284 -15.58 6.07 -33.81
C GLN A 284 -15.15 4.88 -32.94
N ILE A 285 -15.57 4.82 -31.67
CA ILE A 285 -15.28 3.72 -30.76
C ILE A 285 -15.89 2.41 -31.28
N SER A 286 -17.17 2.43 -31.66
CA SER A 286 -17.84 1.24 -32.18
C SER A 286 -17.21 0.74 -33.48
N ASP A 287 -16.76 1.63 -34.37
CA ASP A 287 -16.07 1.28 -35.61
C ASP A 287 -14.72 0.59 -35.31
N LEU A 288 -13.93 1.09 -34.34
CA LEU A 288 -12.68 0.45 -33.89
C LEU A 288 -12.96 -0.95 -33.32
N LEU A 289 -13.93 -1.09 -32.40
CA LEU A 289 -14.27 -2.37 -31.80
C LEU A 289 -14.82 -3.38 -32.82
N ASN A 290 -15.67 -2.95 -33.74
CA ASN A 290 -16.18 -3.79 -34.83
C ASN A 290 -15.09 -4.21 -35.81
N LYS A 291 -14.09 -3.35 -36.06
CA LYS A 291 -12.95 -3.62 -36.95
C LYS A 291 -11.98 -4.61 -36.32
N TYR A 292 -11.55 -4.36 -35.09
CA TYR A 292 -10.46 -5.12 -34.46
C TYR A 292 -10.92 -6.29 -33.59
N LYS A 293 -12.19 -6.34 -33.21
CA LYS A 293 -12.87 -7.46 -32.51
C LYS A 293 -12.10 -7.96 -31.29
N PRO A 294 -11.90 -7.11 -30.26
CA PRO A 294 -11.20 -7.54 -29.03
C PRO A 294 -11.92 -8.70 -28.36
N ASN A 295 -11.14 -9.58 -27.72
CA ASN A 295 -11.69 -10.72 -26.94
C ASN A 295 -12.52 -10.25 -25.75
N ALA A 296 -12.12 -9.13 -25.14
CA ALA A 296 -12.90 -8.42 -24.12
C ALA A 296 -12.57 -6.93 -24.14
N THR A 297 -13.55 -6.12 -23.81
CA THR A 297 -13.43 -4.67 -23.70
C THR A 297 -14.01 -4.23 -22.36
N TYR A 298 -13.26 -3.47 -21.57
CA TYR A 298 -13.74 -2.74 -20.41
C TYR A 298 -13.94 -1.26 -20.72
N ILE A 299 -15.07 -0.71 -20.26
CA ILE A 299 -15.37 0.72 -20.30
C ILE A 299 -15.83 1.19 -18.92
N GLU A 300 -15.29 2.31 -18.46
CA GLU A 300 -15.69 2.88 -17.18
C GLU A 300 -17.14 3.37 -17.20
N VAL A 301 -17.93 2.99 -16.17
CA VAL A 301 -19.35 3.30 -16.07
C VAL A 301 -19.70 4.11 -14.82
N ASN A 302 -18.77 4.88 -14.29
CA ASN A 302 -19.05 5.78 -13.19
C ASN A 302 -19.96 6.94 -13.64
N SER A 303 -20.98 7.28 -12.86
CA SER A 303 -21.92 8.39 -13.13
C SER A 303 -22.63 8.29 -14.49
N ILE A 304 -22.27 9.14 -15.46
CA ILE A 304 -22.88 9.22 -16.80
C ILE A 304 -22.44 8.06 -17.71
N GLY A 305 -21.40 7.33 -17.36
CA GLY A 305 -20.80 6.25 -18.17
C GLY A 305 -21.77 5.13 -18.53
N GLU A 306 -22.84 4.91 -17.77
CA GLU A 306 -23.86 3.89 -18.09
C GLU A 306 -24.68 4.24 -19.35
N VAL A 307 -25.01 5.50 -19.54
CA VAL A 307 -25.70 5.96 -20.77
C VAL A 307 -24.79 5.75 -21.97
N MET A 308 -23.52 6.14 -21.85
CA MET A 308 -22.52 6.00 -22.90
C MET A 308 -22.24 4.54 -23.27
N TYR A 309 -22.13 3.67 -22.26
CA TYR A 309 -22.05 2.22 -22.47
C TYR A 309 -23.18 1.70 -23.32
N ASN A 310 -24.44 2.09 -23.00
CA ASN A 310 -25.61 1.62 -23.71
C ASN A 310 -25.65 2.13 -25.17
N GLU A 311 -25.28 3.40 -25.41
CA GLU A 311 -25.24 3.96 -26.76
C GLU A 311 -24.17 3.27 -27.64
N ILE A 312 -22.95 3.09 -27.15
CA ILE A 312 -21.90 2.37 -27.86
C ILE A 312 -22.35 0.92 -28.13
N ARG A 313 -22.91 0.23 -27.11
CA ARG A 313 -23.36 -1.15 -27.22
C ARG A 313 -24.40 -1.39 -28.31
N LYS A 314 -25.28 -0.40 -28.57
CA LYS A 314 -26.26 -0.47 -29.66
C LYS A 314 -25.59 -0.60 -31.04
N LEU A 315 -24.42 0.03 -31.23
CA LEU A 315 -23.68 0.09 -32.48
C LEU A 315 -22.73 -1.11 -32.68
N LEU A 316 -22.52 -1.95 -31.64
CA LEU A 316 -21.61 -3.09 -31.72
C LEU A 316 -22.25 -4.30 -32.38
N LYS A 317 -21.47 -4.98 -33.23
CA LYS A 317 -21.78 -6.28 -33.82
C LYS A 317 -21.60 -7.44 -32.83
N HIS A 318 -20.57 -7.35 -31.96
CA HIS A 318 -20.21 -8.35 -30.95
C HIS A 318 -20.40 -7.74 -29.55
N LYS A 319 -21.59 -7.93 -28.97
CA LYS A 319 -21.98 -7.30 -27.69
C LYS A 319 -21.49 -8.05 -26.45
N ASP A 320 -21.13 -9.33 -26.63
CA ASP A 320 -20.77 -10.23 -25.52
C ASP A 320 -19.34 -10.01 -25.03
N THR A 321 -18.51 -9.30 -25.81
CA THR A 321 -17.14 -8.94 -25.43
C THR A 321 -17.04 -7.53 -24.84
N PHE A 322 -18.16 -6.82 -24.65
CA PHE A 322 -18.21 -5.45 -24.16
C PHE A 322 -18.79 -5.39 -22.77
N HIS A 323 -17.98 -5.06 -21.76
CA HIS A 323 -18.28 -5.16 -20.35
C HIS A 323 -18.13 -3.82 -19.65
N LYS A 324 -18.99 -3.61 -18.64
CA LYS A 324 -18.90 -2.47 -17.74
C LYS A 324 -17.74 -2.67 -16.76
N PHE A 325 -16.99 -1.62 -16.48
CA PHE A 325 -15.98 -1.58 -15.45
C PHE A 325 -16.31 -0.48 -14.44
N GLN A 326 -16.41 -0.84 -13.17
CA GLN A 326 -16.63 0.11 -12.10
C GLN A 326 -15.28 0.45 -11.45
N ALA A 327 -14.74 1.62 -11.76
CA ALA A 327 -13.50 2.08 -11.18
C ALA A 327 -13.68 2.42 -9.71
N THR A 328 -12.85 1.82 -8.87
CA THR A 328 -12.72 2.09 -7.44
C THR A 328 -11.27 2.45 -7.11
N ASN A 329 -11.03 3.02 -5.93
CA ASN A 329 -9.64 3.26 -5.50
C ASN A 329 -8.83 1.96 -5.40
N GLU A 330 -9.48 0.85 -5.09
CA GLU A 330 -8.84 -0.46 -4.99
C GLU A 330 -8.48 -1.01 -6.37
N SER A 331 -9.41 -1.01 -7.33
CA SER A 331 -9.14 -1.43 -8.70
C SER A 331 -8.09 -0.56 -9.38
N LYS A 332 -8.11 0.78 -9.13
CA LYS A 332 -7.06 1.69 -9.61
C LYS A 332 -5.69 1.33 -9.05
N LYS A 333 -5.62 1.03 -7.76
CA LYS A 333 -4.38 0.58 -7.11
C LYS A 333 -3.87 -0.73 -7.73
N GLU A 334 -4.75 -1.68 -7.98
CA GLU A 334 -4.36 -2.98 -8.56
C GLU A 334 -3.76 -2.83 -9.97
N TYR A 335 -4.46 -2.14 -10.89
CA TYR A 335 -3.94 -2.02 -12.26
C TYR A 335 -2.69 -1.12 -12.33
N VAL A 336 -2.58 -0.07 -11.51
CA VAL A 336 -1.37 0.75 -11.43
C VAL A 336 -0.17 -0.06 -10.92
N ASN A 337 -0.35 -0.87 -9.89
CA ASN A 337 0.70 -1.75 -9.38
C ASN A 337 1.13 -2.77 -10.44
N ARG A 338 0.18 -3.38 -11.13
CA ARG A 338 0.45 -4.34 -12.21
C ARG A 338 1.22 -3.69 -13.36
N LEU A 339 0.78 -2.51 -13.80
CA LEU A 339 1.48 -1.74 -14.84
C LEU A 339 2.91 -1.37 -14.40
N SER A 340 3.10 -0.95 -13.16
CA SER A 340 4.43 -0.65 -12.61
C SER A 340 5.36 -1.86 -12.63
N VAL A 341 4.87 -3.04 -12.26
CA VAL A 341 5.64 -4.30 -12.36
C VAL A 341 5.99 -4.63 -13.81
N MET A 342 5.03 -4.49 -14.74
CA MET A 342 5.27 -4.76 -16.16
C MET A 342 6.33 -3.82 -16.75
N ILE A 343 6.31 -2.53 -16.39
CA ILE A 343 7.30 -1.54 -16.82
C ILE A 343 8.68 -1.86 -16.22
N THR A 344 8.75 -2.10 -14.91
CA THR A 344 10.02 -2.40 -14.21
C THR A 344 10.71 -3.62 -14.80
N ASN A 345 9.94 -4.64 -15.19
CA ASN A 345 10.46 -5.88 -15.78
C ASN A 345 10.64 -5.82 -17.30
N ASN A 346 10.39 -4.68 -17.94
CA ASN A 346 10.36 -4.51 -19.40
C ASN A 346 9.42 -5.54 -20.11
N ASN A 347 8.31 -5.89 -19.45
CA ASN A 347 7.31 -6.85 -19.92
C ASN A 347 6.12 -6.19 -20.62
N ILE A 348 6.25 -4.95 -21.04
CA ILE A 348 5.26 -4.18 -21.80
C ILE A 348 5.98 -3.31 -22.82
N SER A 349 5.36 -3.10 -23.99
CA SER A 349 5.92 -2.26 -25.04
C SER A 349 4.89 -1.25 -25.53
N PHE A 350 5.30 0.00 -25.61
CA PHE A 350 4.51 1.14 -26.09
C PHE A 350 5.02 1.64 -27.43
N ASP A 351 4.12 2.14 -28.29
CA ASP A 351 4.52 2.77 -29.54
C ASP A 351 5.32 4.07 -29.27
N ASN A 352 6.50 4.19 -29.87
CA ASN A 352 7.37 5.37 -29.81
C ASN A 352 6.65 6.69 -30.17
N ASN A 353 5.59 6.62 -30.99
CA ASN A 353 4.83 7.78 -31.40
C ASN A 353 3.79 8.23 -30.37
N ASN A 354 3.55 7.46 -29.32
CA ASN A 354 2.56 7.78 -28.29
C ASN A 354 3.11 8.78 -27.25
N LYS A 355 3.22 10.05 -27.67
CA LYS A 355 3.73 11.14 -26.84
C LYS A 355 2.83 11.46 -25.64
N LEU A 356 1.51 11.21 -25.76
CA LEU A 356 0.57 11.49 -24.67
C LEU A 356 0.80 10.50 -23.51
N LEU A 357 0.84 9.20 -23.78
CA LEU A 357 1.17 8.19 -22.77
C LEU A 357 2.56 8.43 -22.14
N TYR A 358 3.55 8.78 -22.99
CA TYR A 358 4.90 9.11 -22.52
C TYR A 358 4.87 10.25 -21.47
N SER A 359 4.14 11.33 -21.77
CA SER A 359 4.00 12.47 -20.86
C SER A 359 3.24 12.12 -19.58
N GLU A 360 2.14 11.36 -19.69
CA GLU A 360 1.33 10.99 -18.54
C GLU A 360 2.06 10.03 -17.59
N LEU A 361 2.80 9.03 -18.12
CA LEU A 361 3.63 8.15 -17.29
C LEU A 361 4.69 8.94 -16.49
N GLY A 362 5.28 9.97 -17.10
CA GLY A 362 6.28 10.81 -16.45
C GLY A 362 5.72 11.74 -15.37
N THR A 363 4.44 12.10 -15.47
CA THR A 363 3.77 13.03 -14.53
C THR A 363 2.86 12.30 -13.53
N PHE A 364 2.73 10.97 -13.65
CA PHE A 364 1.90 10.19 -12.75
C PHE A 364 2.58 9.97 -11.41
N THR A 365 1.90 10.38 -10.35
CA THR A 365 2.45 10.38 -8.99
C THR A 365 1.50 9.69 -8.03
N TYR A 366 2.02 9.33 -6.89
CA TYR A 366 1.18 8.92 -5.78
C TYR A 366 0.87 10.12 -4.88
N LYS A 367 -0.30 10.11 -4.27
CA LYS A 367 -0.69 11.05 -3.22
C LYS A 367 -1.02 10.28 -1.97
N LEU A 368 -0.52 10.78 -0.85
CA LEU A 368 -0.96 10.34 0.46
C LEU A 368 -2.26 11.05 0.80
N THR A 369 -3.30 10.27 1.06
CA THR A 369 -4.52 10.82 1.65
C THR A 369 -4.24 11.21 3.10
N LYS A 370 -5.09 12.10 3.67
CA LYS A 370 -5.04 12.46 5.09
C LYS A 370 -5.10 11.23 6.04
N ASN A 371 -5.59 10.10 5.53
CA ASN A 371 -5.73 8.84 6.28
C ASN A 371 -4.54 7.89 6.11
N GLY A 372 -3.46 8.32 5.43
CA GLY A 372 -2.28 7.50 5.20
C GLY A 372 -2.42 6.47 4.06
N ASN A 373 -3.54 6.49 3.30
CA ASN A 373 -3.70 5.62 2.15
C ASN A 373 -3.00 6.21 0.93
N ILE A 374 -2.39 5.35 0.11
CA ILE A 374 -1.85 5.74 -1.19
C ILE A 374 -3.01 5.87 -2.18
N THR A 375 -3.09 6.99 -2.85
CA THR A 375 -3.87 7.18 -4.07
C THR A 375 -2.94 7.56 -5.20
N TYR A 376 -3.29 7.16 -6.40
CA TYR A 376 -2.52 7.43 -7.60
C TYR A 376 -3.27 8.43 -8.47
N ALA A 377 -2.58 9.46 -8.96
CA ALA A 377 -3.13 10.45 -9.87
C ALA A 377 -2.02 11.16 -10.62
N ALA A 378 -2.35 11.77 -11.73
CA ALA A 378 -1.50 12.78 -12.35
C ALA A 378 -1.28 13.98 -11.41
N ILE A 379 -0.20 14.74 -11.62
CA ILE A 379 -0.02 16.04 -10.97
C ILE A 379 -1.18 16.99 -11.35
N PRO A 380 -1.49 18.04 -10.56
CA PRO A 380 -2.68 18.89 -10.76
C PRO A 380 -2.85 19.52 -12.15
N SER A 381 -1.79 19.60 -12.93
CA SER A 381 -1.77 20.18 -14.30
C SER A 381 -1.70 19.13 -15.40
N ALA A 382 -1.83 17.84 -15.09
CA ALA A 382 -1.74 16.74 -16.04
C ALA A 382 -2.94 15.78 -15.92
N HIS A 383 -3.17 14.99 -16.96
CA HIS A 383 -4.24 13.99 -17.06
C HIS A 383 -3.68 12.59 -16.87
N ASP A 384 -4.54 11.60 -16.62
CA ASP A 384 -4.20 10.18 -16.49
C ASP A 384 -5.09 9.26 -17.35
N ASP A 385 -5.70 9.84 -18.39
CA ASP A 385 -6.68 9.18 -19.26
C ASP A 385 -6.07 7.97 -20.00
N THR A 386 -4.81 8.11 -20.49
CA THR A 386 -4.10 7.01 -21.17
C THR A 386 -3.74 5.89 -20.21
N ILE A 387 -3.39 6.22 -18.96
CA ILE A 387 -3.05 5.25 -17.91
C ILE A 387 -4.30 4.51 -17.44
N THR A 388 -5.40 5.23 -17.25
CA THR A 388 -6.69 4.64 -16.85
C THR A 388 -7.22 3.68 -17.90
N SER A 389 -7.24 4.10 -19.17
CA SER A 389 -7.62 3.26 -20.30
C SER A 389 -6.72 2.02 -20.44
N LEU A 390 -5.39 2.18 -20.26
CA LEU A 390 -4.43 1.08 -20.28
C LEU A 390 -4.65 0.11 -19.12
N GLY A 391 -4.91 0.64 -17.92
CA GLY A 391 -5.22 -0.17 -16.74
C GLY A 391 -6.43 -1.08 -16.96
N MET A 392 -7.50 -0.54 -17.55
CA MET A 392 -8.69 -1.33 -17.93
C MET A 392 -8.39 -2.38 -19.00
N ALA A 393 -7.54 -2.08 -19.99
CA ALA A 393 -7.13 -3.06 -21.00
C ALA A 393 -6.32 -4.22 -20.40
N ILE A 394 -5.41 -3.92 -19.46
CA ILE A 394 -4.64 -4.93 -18.72
C ILE A 394 -5.60 -5.78 -17.87
N GLN A 395 -6.55 -5.17 -17.17
CA GLN A 395 -7.53 -5.89 -16.37
C GLN A 395 -8.41 -6.80 -17.21
N ALA A 396 -8.92 -6.31 -18.35
CA ALA A 396 -9.69 -7.11 -19.29
C ALA A 396 -8.89 -8.33 -19.80
N LYS A 397 -7.60 -8.14 -20.08
CA LYS A 397 -6.71 -9.23 -20.48
C LYS A 397 -6.58 -10.31 -19.40
N GLU A 398 -6.42 -9.92 -18.15
CA GLU A 398 -6.28 -10.88 -17.04
C GLU A 398 -7.58 -11.62 -16.75
N ASP A 399 -8.71 -10.92 -16.68
CA ASP A 399 -10.00 -11.51 -16.35
C ASP A 399 -10.50 -12.51 -17.41
N PHE A 400 -10.23 -12.23 -18.70
CA PHE A 400 -10.70 -13.07 -19.81
C PHE A 400 -9.65 -14.01 -20.42
N LYS A 401 -8.41 -13.99 -19.93
CA LYS A 401 -7.36 -14.92 -20.33
C LYS A 401 -7.67 -16.38 -19.91
N TYR A 402 -8.35 -16.55 -18.79
CA TYR A 402 -8.70 -17.86 -18.21
C TYR A 402 -9.92 -18.53 -18.85
N ASP A 403 -10.86 -17.78 -19.42
CA ASP A 403 -12.09 -18.38 -19.98
C ASP A 403 -11.83 -19.28 -21.21
N LYS A 404 -10.76 -19.03 -21.98
CA LYS A 404 -10.40 -19.92 -23.10
C LYS A 404 -9.88 -21.30 -22.66
N ASN A 405 -9.27 -21.39 -21.49
CA ASN A 405 -8.79 -22.68 -20.95
C ASN A 405 -9.93 -23.54 -20.40
N ILE A 406 -11.00 -22.93 -19.89
CA ILE A 406 -12.19 -23.64 -19.39
C ILE A 406 -13.05 -24.16 -20.54
N SER A 407 -13.17 -23.42 -21.64
CA SER A 407 -13.90 -23.88 -22.84
C SER A 407 -13.18 -25.04 -23.55
N PHE A 408 -11.83 -25.05 -23.57
CA PHE A 408 -11.05 -26.17 -24.09
C PHE A 408 -11.20 -27.43 -23.20
N ALA A 409 -11.19 -27.30 -21.89
CA ALA A 409 -11.41 -28.40 -20.96
C ALA A 409 -12.83 -28.99 -21.07
N ARG A 410 -13.87 -28.14 -21.25
CA ARG A 410 -15.25 -28.60 -21.52
C ARG A 410 -15.43 -29.27 -22.88
N ALA A 411 -14.78 -28.77 -23.93
CA ALA A 411 -14.84 -29.36 -25.26
C ALA A 411 -14.13 -30.75 -25.32
N THR A 412 -13.01 -30.91 -24.61
CA THR A 412 -12.31 -32.20 -24.49
C THR A 412 -13.01 -33.20 -23.58
N TYR A 413 -13.79 -32.75 -22.61
CA TYR A 413 -14.58 -33.65 -21.73
C TYR A 413 -15.85 -34.17 -22.42
N ASN A 414 -16.49 -33.34 -23.25
CA ASN A 414 -17.69 -33.77 -24.01
C ASN A 414 -17.37 -34.68 -25.21
N ASN A 415 -16.15 -34.66 -25.73
CA ASN A 415 -15.71 -35.58 -26.84
C ASN A 415 -15.19 -36.94 -26.33
N LYS A 416 -15.18 -37.19 -25.01
CA LYS A 416 -14.84 -38.51 -24.42
C LYS A 416 -16.05 -39.30 -23.93
N LEU A 417 -17.27 -38.85 -24.20
CA LEU A 417 -18.54 -39.48 -23.82
C LEU A 417 -19.45 -39.77 -25.04
N ILE A 418 -18.85 -39.97 -26.24
CA ILE A 418 -19.55 -40.57 -27.38
C ILE A 418 -18.76 -41.82 -27.81
#